data_ff11145d444cb423bf189c3b55f1f430
#
_entry.id   ff11145d444cb423bf189c3b55f1f430
#
_cell.length_a   1.000
_cell.length_b   1.000
_cell.length_c   1.000
_cell.angle_alpha   90.00
_cell.angle_beta   90.00
_cell.angle_gamma   90.00
#
_symmetry.space_group_name_H-M   'P 1'
#
loop_
_entity.id
_entity.type
_entity.pdbx_description
1 polymer ?
#
loop_
_entity_poly.entity_id
_entity_poly.type
_entity_poly.pdbx_seq_one_letter_code
_entity_poly.pdbx_strand_id
1 'polypeptide(L)'
;MAAAGAAAAAGSLTGTAHAAPATRIKLTREDHRVVVIGSGFGGGVTALRLAQAGVPVVVLERGRRWRTGPNAKTFPSATAPDKRILWCRSAPQLFGRPVAFDPYVGLVEAVVGENMTALCAAGVGGGSLVYQGMTLQPAQDVFNRELPEQLDWSLMNRVHYPRVARMLQIETAPDRLIDTPNYRAVRTFARHVRSAHRPLSKIPMPIDWNYAIAELQGKMAPSYTDGSGALGVNNGGKHTIDVTYLAAAERTGLVDVRPQHEVIDVARTRDGRWRVHVNRIDATGATVEQKILTTRALVMSAGSMNTTKLLVRAAARDQITDLPDGLGHGWGTNADRIYVWSDPSGGFGAVQGGPVVYGSLNWSNPELAHTVIQASIPGFGLDAHSTMMVGFGVSDTRGHFVYDSATGQARLRWPHEGDAHIQTRAIHPTAQAIVGGQGVLSDTNAVFPSTWHGLGGANMGTVCDLDGRVREQRGLYVLDGALIPGNTAACNPSMTIAAVAERAMDNLVRNDVGSII
;
A
#
# COMPACT_ATOMS: atom_id res chain seq x y z
N MET A 1 8.77 -47.49 -6.72
CA MET A 1 9.89 -48.15 -7.44
C MET A 1 10.13 -47.30 -8.68
N ALA A 2 11.24 -46.66 -8.99
CA ALA A 2 12.63 -46.97 -8.70
C ALA A 2 13.40 -45.66 -8.42
N ALA A 3 14.28 -45.76 -7.44
CA ALA A 3 15.42 -44.86 -7.22
C ALA A 3 16.65 -45.49 -7.88
N ALA A 4 17.47 -44.66 -8.54
CA ALA A 4 18.89 -44.84 -8.78
C ALA A 4 19.38 -43.49 -9.33
N GLY A 5 20.29 -42.72 -8.72
CA GLY A 5 21.63 -43.11 -8.31
C GLY A 5 22.62 -42.59 -9.35
N ALA A 6 23.18 -41.37 -9.13
CA ALA A 6 24.44 -40.99 -9.72
C ALA A 6 25.26 -40.21 -8.68
N ALA A 7 26.24 -40.86 -8.15
CA ALA A 7 27.26 -40.33 -7.24
C ALA A 7 28.40 -39.69 -8.04
N ALA A 8 28.90 -38.59 -7.49
CA ALA A 8 30.26 -38.10 -7.36
C ALA A 8 31.22 -38.13 -8.56
N ALA A 9 31.69 -36.96 -8.93
CA ALA A 9 33.10 -36.71 -9.22
C ALA A 9 33.51 -35.40 -8.52
N ALA A 10 34.12 -35.52 -7.35
CA ALA A 10 34.82 -34.44 -6.69
C ALA A 10 36.15 -34.21 -7.40
N GLY A 11 36.19 -33.24 -8.27
CA GLY A 11 37.46 -32.72 -8.83
C GLY A 11 37.83 -31.49 -8.02
N SER A 12 38.83 -31.58 -7.17
CA SER A 12 39.48 -30.49 -6.45
C SER A 12 40.19 -29.58 -7.47
N LEU A 13 39.52 -28.50 -7.87
CA LEU A 13 40.19 -27.38 -8.49
C LEU A 13 40.50 -26.36 -7.39
N THR A 14 41.73 -26.44 -6.85
CA THR A 14 42.35 -25.37 -6.09
C THR A 14 42.70 -24.21 -7.00
N GLY A 15 41.68 -23.47 -7.41
CA GLY A 15 41.85 -22.13 -7.97
C GLY A 15 41.96 -21.16 -6.81
N THR A 16 43.11 -20.52 -6.62
CA THR A 16 43.24 -19.33 -5.79
C THR A 16 42.32 -18.26 -6.33
N ALA A 17 41.10 -18.20 -5.78
CA ALA A 17 40.22 -17.08 -6.03
C ALA A 17 40.89 -15.85 -5.43
N HIS A 18 41.50 -15.02 -6.27
CA HIS A 18 41.85 -13.66 -5.90
C HIS A 18 40.51 -12.96 -5.57
N ALA A 19 40.26 -12.80 -4.27
CA ALA A 19 39.16 -11.96 -3.82
C ALA A 19 39.40 -10.56 -4.42
N ALA A 20 38.53 -10.14 -5.32
CA ALA A 20 38.55 -8.76 -5.82
C ALA A 20 38.52 -7.84 -4.58
N PRO A 21 39.36 -6.77 -4.56
CA PRO A 21 39.39 -5.87 -3.42
C PRO A 21 37.98 -5.36 -3.14
N ALA A 22 37.50 -5.55 -1.90
CA ALA A 22 36.18 -5.08 -1.49
C ALA A 22 36.11 -3.58 -1.74
N THR A 23 35.34 -3.17 -2.72
CA THR A 23 35.19 -1.75 -3.09
C THR A 23 34.63 -1.04 -1.87
N ARG A 24 35.39 -0.15 -1.26
CA ARG A 24 34.98 0.58 -0.05
C ARG A 24 33.75 1.42 -0.39
N ILE A 25 32.60 1.08 0.21
CA ILE A 25 31.35 1.81 0.02
C ILE A 25 31.55 3.27 0.49
N LYS A 26 31.27 4.22 -0.40
CA LYS A 26 31.37 5.65 -0.10
C LYS A 26 30.36 6.03 0.97
N LEU A 27 30.79 6.81 1.97
CA LEU A 27 29.91 7.43 2.97
C LEU A 27 29.84 8.94 2.72
N THR A 28 28.64 9.47 2.52
CA THR A 28 28.39 10.91 2.38
C THR A 28 27.53 11.44 3.53
N ARG A 29 27.61 12.76 3.78
CA ARG A 29 26.82 13.45 4.80
C ARG A 29 26.14 14.65 4.17
N GLU A 30 24.88 14.86 4.52
CA GLU A 30 24.05 15.94 3.99
C GLU A 30 23.23 16.56 5.13
N ASP A 31 22.90 17.84 5.01
CA ASP A 31 22.03 18.56 5.95
C ASP A 31 20.82 19.09 5.18
N HIS A 32 19.62 18.82 5.68
CA HIS A 32 18.36 19.20 5.03
C HIS A 32 17.41 19.84 6.04
N ARG A 33 16.55 20.72 5.57
CA ARG A 33 15.50 21.33 6.39
C ARG A 33 14.46 20.32 6.80
N VAL A 34 13.93 19.55 5.84
CA VAL A 34 12.96 18.47 6.04
C VAL A 34 13.36 17.23 5.26
N VAL A 35 13.29 16.08 5.92
CA VAL A 35 13.41 14.76 5.29
C VAL A 35 12.08 14.02 5.48
N VAL A 36 11.51 13.51 4.38
CA VAL A 36 10.34 12.65 4.35
C VAL A 36 10.78 11.24 3.96
N ILE A 37 10.46 10.24 4.77
CA ILE A 37 10.77 8.83 4.50
C ILE A 37 9.55 8.15 3.93
N GLY A 38 9.59 7.80 2.65
CA GLY A 38 8.49 7.21 1.89
C GLY A 38 7.74 8.22 1.04
N SER A 39 7.33 7.76 -0.14
CA SER A 39 6.73 8.58 -1.20
C SER A 39 5.27 8.20 -1.51
N GLY A 40 4.60 7.48 -0.60
CA GLY A 40 3.20 7.07 -0.72
C GLY A 40 2.20 8.21 -0.49
N PHE A 41 0.96 7.87 -0.14
CA PHE A 41 -0.13 8.84 0.03
C PHE A 41 0.23 9.97 1.00
N GLY A 42 0.69 9.64 2.20
CA GLY A 42 1.05 10.65 3.19
C GLY A 42 2.29 11.45 2.83
N GLY A 43 3.35 10.77 2.32
CA GLY A 43 4.59 11.43 1.91
C GLY A 43 4.41 12.38 0.73
N GLY A 44 3.59 12.00 -0.26
CA GLY A 44 3.27 12.85 -1.40
C GLY A 44 2.49 14.11 -1.00
N VAL A 45 1.46 13.96 -0.14
CA VAL A 45 0.72 15.10 0.43
C VAL A 45 1.67 16.01 1.20
N THR A 46 2.48 15.45 2.09
CA THR A 46 3.43 16.21 2.92
C THR A 46 4.41 17.00 2.06
N ALA A 47 5.02 16.36 1.07
CA ALA A 47 5.99 17.01 0.19
C ALA A 47 5.38 18.22 -0.55
N LEU A 48 4.18 18.04 -1.13
CA LEU A 48 3.50 19.12 -1.84
C LEU A 48 3.14 20.28 -0.90
N ARG A 49 2.54 19.97 0.27
CA ARG A 49 2.07 21.00 1.20
C ARG A 49 3.22 21.82 1.81
N LEU A 50 4.34 21.17 2.14
CA LEU A 50 5.55 21.87 2.59
C LEU A 50 6.17 22.73 1.49
N ALA A 51 6.25 22.21 0.26
CA ALA A 51 6.75 22.99 -0.87
C ALA A 51 5.89 24.22 -1.17
N GLN A 52 4.55 24.09 -1.09
CA GLN A 52 3.62 25.22 -1.21
C GLN A 52 3.81 26.28 -0.11
N ALA A 53 4.30 25.86 1.06
CA ALA A 53 4.69 26.75 2.16
C ALA A 53 6.13 27.28 2.05
N GLY A 54 6.83 27.08 0.92
CA GLY A 54 8.18 27.54 0.68
C GLY A 54 9.28 26.74 1.40
N VAL A 55 8.98 25.53 1.84
CA VAL A 55 9.92 24.66 2.58
C VAL A 55 10.59 23.66 1.64
N PRO A 56 11.94 23.64 1.53
CA PRO A 56 12.67 22.61 0.80
C PRO A 56 12.53 21.24 1.48
N VAL A 57 12.27 20.21 0.68
CA VAL A 57 12.02 18.83 1.15
C VAL A 57 12.83 17.82 0.35
N VAL A 58 13.46 16.88 1.04
CA VAL A 58 13.99 15.65 0.44
C VAL A 58 13.07 14.49 0.77
N VAL A 59 12.60 13.77 -0.24
CA VAL A 59 11.79 12.56 -0.10
C VAL A 59 12.65 11.35 -0.43
N LEU A 60 12.81 10.43 0.52
CA LEU A 60 13.57 9.21 0.36
C LEU A 60 12.63 8.05 0.07
N GLU A 61 12.82 7.39 -1.06
CA GLU A 61 12.04 6.23 -1.49
C GLU A 61 12.99 5.05 -1.75
N ARG A 62 12.74 3.91 -1.11
CA ARG A 62 13.57 2.71 -1.29
C ARG A 62 13.40 2.08 -2.67
N GLY A 63 12.18 2.16 -3.23
CA GLY A 63 11.84 1.60 -4.52
C GLY A 63 12.24 2.48 -5.71
N ARG A 64 11.94 2.01 -6.89
CA ARG A 64 12.24 2.68 -8.16
C ARG A 64 11.16 3.69 -8.53
N ARG A 65 11.48 4.60 -9.47
CA ARG A 65 10.45 5.36 -10.19
C ARG A 65 9.98 4.53 -11.39
N TRP A 66 8.70 4.17 -11.39
CA TRP A 66 8.05 3.34 -12.40
C TRP A 66 7.34 4.25 -13.41
N ARG A 67 8.04 4.67 -14.44
CA ARG A 67 7.49 5.57 -15.44
C ARG A 67 6.45 4.88 -16.30
N THR A 68 5.31 5.53 -16.53
CA THR A 68 4.20 5.05 -17.34
C THR A 68 4.00 5.93 -18.55
N GLY A 69 3.18 5.47 -19.48
CA GLY A 69 2.82 6.18 -20.70
C GLY A 69 2.18 5.21 -21.68
N PRO A 70 1.58 5.69 -22.78
CA PRO A 70 0.99 4.81 -23.78
C PRO A 70 1.95 3.72 -24.22
N ASN A 71 1.50 2.46 -24.18
CA ASN A 71 2.28 1.27 -24.57
C ASN A 71 3.58 1.04 -23.76
N ALA A 72 3.72 1.62 -22.57
CA ALA A 72 4.85 1.32 -21.70
C ALA A 72 4.84 -0.17 -21.28
N LYS A 73 6.03 -0.69 -20.94
CA LYS A 73 6.24 -2.07 -20.45
C LYS A 73 7.01 -2.04 -19.13
N THR A 74 6.76 -1.04 -18.32
CA THR A 74 7.51 -0.77 -17.09
C THR A 74 7.09 -1.72 -15.97
N PHE A 75 5.79 -1.92 -15.79
CA PHE A 75 5.26 -2.82 -14.79
C PHE A 75 5.27 -4.28 -15.26
N PRO A 76 5.41 -5.25 -14.33
CA PRO A 76 5.35 -6.66 -14.66
C PRO A 76 3.93 -7.07 -15.07
N SER A 77 3.83 -8.18 -15.82
CA SER A 77 2.54 -8.80 -16.12
C SER A 77 2.19 -9.86 -15.09
N ALA A 78 0.93 -9.93 -14.67
CA ALA A 78 0.44 -10.99 -13.79
C ALA A 78 0.42 -12.37 -14.47
N THR A 79 0.26 -12.39 -15.80
CA THR A 79 0.25 -13.64 -16.62
C THR A 79 1.64 -14.10 -17.04
N ALA A 80 2.64 -13.22 -17.00
CA ALA A 80 4.04 -13.52 -17.27
C ALA A 80 4.91 -12.87 -16.18
N PRO A 81 4.87 -13.40 -14.94
CA PRO A 81 5.56 -12.81 -13.80
C PRO A 81 7.08 -12.87 -13.97
N ASP A 82 7.78 -11.80 -13.60
CA ASP A 82 9.23 -11.71 -13.61
C ASP A 82 9.78 -11.03 -12.34
N LYS A 83 11.10 -10.86 -12.25
CA LYS A 83 11.79 -10.29 -11.07
C LYS A 83 11.28 -8.92 -10.61
N ARG A 84 10.57 -8.17 -11.45
CA ARG A 84 10.02 -6.84 -11.11
C ARG A 84 8.88 -6.91 -10.10
N ILE A 85 8.28 -8.08 -9.85
CA ILE A 85 7.19 -8.24 -8.88
C ILE A 85 7.69 -8.08 -7.45
N LEU A 86 8.78 -8.78 -7.08
CA LEU A 86 9.23 -8.86 -5.69
C LEU A 86 10.36 -7.88 -5.36
N TRP A 87 10.21 -7.17 -4.25
CA TRP A 87 11.24 -6.32 -3.67
C TRP A 87 12.39 -7.19 -3.15
N CYS A 88 13.56 -7.08 -3.77
CA CYS A 88 14.81 -7.76 -3.41
C CYS A 88 14.64 -9.25 -3.01
N ARG A 89 13.63 -9.93 -3.57
CA ARG A 89 13.24 -11.29 -3.15
C ARG A 89 12.80 -11.35 -1.68
N SER A 90 12.05 -10.38 -1.22
CA SER A 90 11.58 -10.31 0.19
C SER A 90 10.82 -11.56 0.64
N ALA A 91 10.22 -12.32 -0.29
CA ALA A 91 9.61 -13.60 -0.01
C ALA A 91 9.95 -14.62 -1.11
N PRO A 92 10.31 -15.88 -0.76
CA PRO A 92 10.50 -16.95 -1.73
C PRO A 92 9.17 -17.48 -2.29
N GLN A 93 8.04 -16.87 -1.95
CA GLN A 93 6.70 -17.33 -2.30
C GLN A 93 5.83 -16.16 -2.78
N LEU A 94 5.00 -16.42 -3.77
CA LEU A 94 3.92 -15.53 -4.22
C LEU A 94 2.60 -16.33 -4.21
N PHE A 95 1.59 -15.84 -3.48
CA PHE A 95 0.30 -16.54 -3.28
C PHE A 95 0.47 -18.01 -2.84
N GLY A 96 1.38 -18.25 -1.86
CA GLY A 96 1.65 -19.59 -1.31
C GLY A 96 2.45 -20.51 -2.23
N ARG A 97 2.92 -20.06 -3.39
CA ARG A 97 3.76 -20.85 -4.30
C ARG A 97 5.18 -20.34 -4.32
N PRO A 98 6.19 -21.22 -4.32
CA PRO A 98 7.59 -20.85 -4.48
C PRO A 98 7.79 -20.09 -5.79
N VAL A 99 8.56 -19.01 -5.75
CA VAL A 99 8.98 -18.25 -6.93
C VAL A 99 10.50 -18.12 -6.95
N ALA A 100 11.09 -18.23 -8.14
CA ALA A 100 12.52 -18.15 -8.36
C ALA A 100 12.85 -16.93 -9.23
N PHE A 101 12.89 -15.74 -8.60
CA PHE A 101 13.35 -14.52 -9.27
C PHE A 101 14.74 -14.12 -8.78
N ASP A 102 15.55 -13.54 -9.66
CA ASP A 102 16.77 -12.86 -9.25
C ASP A 102 16.46 -11.69 -8.33
N PRO A 103 17.36 -11.34 -7.39
CA PRO A 103 17.20 -10.15 -6.56
C PRO A 103 17.00 -8.91 -7.43
N TYR A 104 15.96 -8.13 -7.09
CA TYR A 104 15.60 -6.93 -7.83
C TYR A 104 14.84 -5.96 -6.94
N VAL A 105 15.00 -4.67 -7.20
CA VAL A 105 14.20 -3.61 -6.57
C VAL A 105 12.82 -3.63 -7.20
N GLY A 106 12.04 -4.66 -6.86
CA GLY A 106 10.72 -4.93 -7.40
C GLY A 106 9.62 -4.16 -6.69
N LEU A 107 8.39 -4.45 -7.09
CA LEU A 107 7.22 -3.62 -6.79
C LEU A 107 6.60 -3.90 -5.42
N VAL A 108 6.67 -5.15 -4.93
CA VAL A 108 5.97 -5.60 -3.72
C VAL A 108 6.93 -6.30 -2.76
N GLU A 109 6.98 -5.80 -1.53
CA GLU A 109 7.59 -6.50 -0.40
C GLU A 109 6.53 -7.29 0.36
N ALA A 110 6.80 -8.57 0.63
CA ALA A 110 6.04 -9.37 1.56
C ALA A 110 6.72 -9.32 2.95
N VAL A 111 6.14 -8.56 3.87
CA VAL A 111 6.62 -8.47 5.26
C VAL A 111 5.94 -9.55 6.07
N VAL A 112 6.71 -10.61 6.36
CA VAL A 112 6.21 -11.77 7.10
C VAL A 112 6.23 -11.47 8.60
N GLY A 113 5.06 -11.48 9.22
CA GLY A 113 4.85 -11.45 10.67
C GLY A 113 4.44 -12.82 11.22
N GLU A 114 4.09 -12.86 12.49
CA GLU A 114 3.45 -14.02 13.10
C GLU A 114 1.96 -14.01 12.74
N ASN A 115 1.46 -15.08 12.13
CA ASN A 115 0.08 -15.29 11.66
C ASN A 115 -0.42 -14.30 10.59
N MET A 116 0.42 -13.42 10.03
CA MET A 116 0.02 -12.44 9.02
C MET A 116 1.20 -12.05 8.13
N THR A 117 0.95 -11.96 6.83
CA THR A 117 1.88 -11.35 5.88
C THR A 117 1.29 -10.04 5.36
N ALA A 118 2.02 -8.93 5.53
CA ALA A 118 1.61 -7.65 4.97
C ALA A 118 2.32 -7.40 3.62
N LEU A 119 1.54 -7.11 2.58
CA LEU A 119 2.04 -6.76 1.26
C LEU A 119 2.26 -5.24 1.17
N CYS A 120 3.50 -4.83 0.98
CA CYS A 120 3.90 -3.43 0.96
C CYS A 120 4.45 -3.05 -0.42
N ALA A 121 3.96 -1.97 -0.99
CA ALA A 121 4.50 -1.46 -2.25
C ALA A 121 5.89 -0.82 -2.06
N ALA A 122 6.73 -0.93 -3.08
CA ALA A 122 8.05 -0.31 -3.16
C ALA A 122 8.20 0.43 -4.50
N GLY A 123 8.18 1.75 -4.43
CA GLY A 123 8.31 2.62 -5.61
C GLY A 123 7.84 4.03 -5.34
N VAL A 124 8.32 4.98 -6.13
CA VAL A 124 7.86 6.37 -6.06
C VAL A 124 6.36 6.42 -6.35
N GLY A 125 5.57 6.83 -5.35
CA GLY A 125 4.11 6.76 -5.36
C GLY A 125 3.53 5.73 -4.38
N GLY A 126 4.37 4.84 -3.83
CA GLY A 126 3.99 3.85 -2.82
C GLY A 126 2.83 2.95 -3.25
N GLY A 127 1.89 2.70 -2.34
CA GLY A 127 0.72 1.83 -2.57
C GLY A 127 -0.17 2.25 -3.75
N SER A 128 -0.10 3.52 -4.17
CA SER A 128 -0.89 3.99 -5.32
C SER A 128 -0.48 3.32 -6.65
N LEU A 129 0.71 2.76 -6.73
CA LEU A 129 1.18 2.04 -7.91
C LEU A 129 0.40 0.72 -8.11
N VAL A 130 0.16 -0.02 -7.03
CA VAL A 130 -0.36 -1.40 -7.06
C VAL A 130 -1.81 -1.56 -6.61
N TYR A 131 -2.42 -0.55 -5.99
CA TYR A 131 -3.83 -0.66 -5.59
C TYR A 131 -4.77 -0.67 -6.80
N GLN A 132 -5.97 -1.22 -6.62
CA GLN A 132 -6.98 -1.30 -7.68
C GLN A 132 -7.64 0.08 -8.00
N GLY A 133 -7.19 1.14 -7.36
CA GLY A 133 -7.69 2.50 -7.60
C GLY A 133 -8.92 2.86 -6.77
N MET A 134 -9.35 2.05 -5.85
CA MET A 134 -10.46 2.42 -4.96
C MET A 134 -10.12 3.66 -4.15
N THR A 135 -11.11 4.57 -4.04
CA THR A 135 -11.01 5.80 -3.27
C THR A 135 -12.29 6.06 -2.50
N LEU A 136 -12.70 5.06 -1.72
CA LEU A 136 -13.91 5.16 -0.90
C LEU A 136 -13.71 6.13 0.25
N GLN A 137 -14.73 6.94 0.48
CA GLN A 137 -14.88 7.76 1.68
C GLN A 137 -15.89 7.08 2.60
N PRO A 138 -15.57 6.85 3.89
CA PRO A 138 -16.49 6.18 4.81
C PRO A 138 -17.76 6.98 5.08
N ALA A 139 -18.85 6.29 5.45
CA ALA A 139 -20.04 6.94 5.96
C ALA A 139 -19.77 7.56 7.35
N GLN A 140 -20.51 8.63 7.69
CA GLN A 140 -20.31 9.38 8.91
C GLN A 140 -20.36 8.51 10.18
N ASP A 141 -21.38 7.67 10.30
CA ASP A 141 -21.58 6.87 11.51
C ASP A 141 -20.47 5.84 11.70
N VAL A 142 -19.98 5.23 10.61
CA VAL A 142 -18.86 4.29 10.64
C VAL A 142 -17.54 5.03 10.95
N PHE A 143 -17.34 6.19 10.33
CA PHE A 143 -16.17 7.03 10.60
C PHE A 143 -16.09 7.45 12.07
N ASN A 144 -17.20 7.98 12.63
CA ASN A 144 -17.24 8.47 14.02
C ASN A 144 -17.08 7.35 15.05
N ARG A 145 -17.42 6.10 14.69
CA ARG A 145 -17.20 4.94 15.54
C ARG A 145 -15.75 4.48 15.55
N GLU A 146 -15.09 4.46 14.38
CA GLU A 146 -13.80 3.79 14.20
C GLU A 146 -12.59 4.74 14.35
N LEU A 147 -12.78 6.04 14.18
CA LEU A 147 -11.72 7.04 14.27
C LEU A 147 -11.92 7.95 15.48
N PRO A 148 -10.87 8.60 15.99
CA PRO A 148 -10.99 9.46 17.16
C PRO A 148 -12.07 10.53 17.01
N GLU A 149 -12.91 10.72 18.03
CA GLU A 149 -14.02 11.68 18.05
C GLU A 149 -13.57 13.11 17.68
N GLN A 150 -12.36 13.49 18.08
CA GLN A 150 -11.80 14.81 17.79
C GLN A 150 -11.43 15.00 16.30
N LEU A 151 -11.46 13.94 15.50
CA LEU A 151 -11.29 14.01 14.06
C LEU A 151 -12.64 14.35 13.39
N ASP A 152 -12.96 15.63 13.33
CA ASP A 152 -14.26 16.14 12.87
C ASP A 152 -14.62 15.62 11.46
N TRP A 153 -15.60 14.72 11.40
CA TRP A 153 -16.15 14.21 10.14
C TRP A 153 -16.63 15.32 9.21
N SER A 154 -17.31 16.33 9.73
CA SER A 154 -17.87 17.41 8.91
C SER A 154 -16.77 18.18 8.17
N LEU A 155 -15.65 18.44 8.84
CA LEU A 155 -14.50 19.10 8.24
C LEU A 155 -13.80 18.17 7.24
N MET A 156 -13.61 16.90 7.59
CA MET A 156 -13.04 15.88 6.68
C MET A 156 -13.86 15.78 5.40
N ASN A 157 -15.18 15.67 5.52
CA ASN A 157 -16.11 15.51 4.40
C ASN A 157 -16.20 16.76 3.49
N ARG A 158 -16.14 17.97 4.06
CA ARG A 158 -16.29 19.21 3.27
C ARG A 158 -14.98 19.72 2.68
N VAL A 159 -13.83 19.40 3.29
CA VAL A 159 -12.55 20.02 2.92
C VAL A 159 -11.53 18.98 2.47
N HIS A 160 -11.18 18.02 3.33
CA HIS A 160 -9.98 17.22 3.11
C HIS A 160 -10.21 16.09 2.10
N TYR A 161 -11.29 15.32 2.19
CA TYR A 161 -11.64 14.32 1.18
C TYR A 161 -11.86 14.95 -0.21
N PRO A 162 -12.61 16.06 -0.38
CA PRO A 162 -12.74 16.73 -1.68
C PRO A 162 -11.41 17.27 -2.22
N ARG A 163 -10.48 17.70 -1.37
CA ARG A 163 -9.14 18.14 -1.82
C ARG A 163 -8.37 16.99 -2.45
N VAL A 164 -8.35 15.83 -1.78
CA VAL A 164 -7.74 14.61 -2.32
C VAL A 164 -8.43 14.17 -3.62
N ALA A 165 -9.77 14.17 -3.64
CA ALA A 165 -10.54 13.78 -4.81
C ALA A 165 -10.21 14.63 -6.05
N ARG A 166 -10.08 15.94 -5.87
CA ARG A 166 -9.66 16.85 -6.96
C ARG A 166 -8.22 16.61 -7.42
N MET A 167 -7.29 16.40 -6.47
CA MET A 167 -5.88 16.16 -6.81
C MET A 167 -5.70 14.85 -7.58
N LEU A 168 -6.43 13.82 -7.20
CA LEU A 168 -6.38 12.51 -7.84
C LEU A 168 -7.34 12.39 -9.04
N GLN A 169 -8.15 13.42 -9.33
CA GLN A 169 -9.13 13.44 -10.42
C GLN A 169 -10.02 12.19 -10.39
N ILE A 170 -10.70 12.00 -9.25
CA ILE A 170 -11.47 10.79 -8.99
C ILE A 170 -12.77 10.80 -9.76
N GLU A 171 -13.02 9.72 -10.51
CA GLU A 171 -14.24 9.50 -11.31
C GLU A 171 -14.73 8.05 -11.18
N THR A 172 -15.99 7.80 -11.60
CA THR A 172 -16.53 6.44 -11.72
C THR A 172 -16.50 5.97 -13.17
N ALA A 173 -16.41 4.65 -13.37
CA ALA A 173 -16.42 4.07 -14.72
C ALA A 173 -17.70 4.47 -15.48
N PRO A 174 -17.59 4.96 -16.73
CA PRO A 174 -18.75 5.32 -17.54
C PRO A 174 -19.52 4.07 -18.02
N ASP A 175 -20.85 4.18 -18.14
CA ASP A 175 -21.70 3.06 -18.55
C ASP A 175 -21.30 2.51 -19.93
N ARG A 176 -20.96 3.38 -20.89
CA ARG A 176 -20.48 2.97 -22.22
C ARG A 176 -19.25 2.02 -22.18
N LEU A 177 -18.43 2.08 -21.13
CA LEU A 177 -17.31 1.16 -20.92
C LEU A 177 -17.80 -0.14 -20.28
N ILE A 178 -18.66 -0.02 -19.26
CA ILE A 178 -19.22 -1.16 -18.52
C ILE A 178 -20.05 -2.07 -19.44
N ASP A 179 -20.71 -1.50 -20.45
CA ASP A 179 -21.56 -2.25 -21.39
C ASP A 179 -20.76 -3.07 -22.42
N THR A 180 -19.45 -2.90 -22.48
CA THR A 180 -18.60 -3.66 -23.42
C THR A 180 -18.40 -5.12 -22.98
N PRO A 181 -18.04 -6.03 -23.92
CA PRO A 181 -17.81 -7.44 -23.62
C PRO A 181 -16.79 -7.68 -22.50
N ASN A 182 -15.71 -6.90 -22.46
CA ASN A 182 -14.63 -7.02 -21.45
C ASN A 182 -15.13 -6.84 -20.01
N TYR A 183 -16.23 -6.10 -19.80
CA TYR A 183 -16.80 -5.83 -18.47
C TYR A 183 -17.97 -6.77 -18.11
N ARG A 184 -18.05 -7.96 -18.75
CA ARG A 184 -19.08 -8.97 -18.46
C ARG A 184 -19.07 -9.42 -16.99
N ALA A 185 -17.89 -9.70 -16.42
CA ALA A 185 -17.74 -10.07 -15.01
C ALA A 185 -18.32 -9.01 -14.07
N VAL A 186 -18.03 -7.73 -14.35
CA VAL A 186 -18.56 -6.56 -13.62
C VAL A 186 -20.09 -6.52 -13.63
N ARG A 187 -20.71 -6.70 -14.81
CA ARG A 187 -22.19 -6.72 -14.95
C ARG A 187 -22.81 -7.93 -14.26
N THR A 188 -22.13 -9.09 -14.32
CA THR A 188 -22.58 -10.31 -13.62
C THR A 188 -22.58 -10.08 -12.11
N PHE A 189 -21.50 -9.55 -11.55
CA PHE A 189 -21.45 -9.16 -10.14
C PHE A 189 -22.58 -8.19 -9.76
N ALA A 190 -22.78 -7.13 -10.53
CA ALA A 190 -23.82 -6.13 -10.26
C ALA A 190 -25.23 -6.74 -10.26
N ARG A 191 -25.51 -7.68 -11.19
CA ARG A 191 -26.78 -8.42 -11.22
C ARG A 191 -26.98 -9.28 -9.97
N HIS A 192 -25.95 -10.02 -9.55
CA HIS A 192 -25.98 -10.88 -8.37
C HIS A 192 -26.15 -10.07 -7.08
N VAL A 193 -25.46 -8.94 -6.92
CA VAL A 193 -25.64 -8.03 -5.78
C VAL A 193 -27.10 -7.56 -5.68
N ARG A 194 -27.73 -7.18 -6.80
CA ARG A 194 -29.15 -6.80 -6.82
C ARG A 194 -30.06 -7.96 -6.47
N SER A 195 -29.83 -9.15 -7.02
CA SER A 195 -30.59 -10.36 -6.71
C SER A 195 -30.48 -10.78 -5.25
N ALA A 196 -29.34 -10.51 -4.61
CA ALA A 196 -29.12 -10.72 -3.19
C ALA A 196 -29.69 -9.59 -2.30
N HIS A 197 -30.39 -8.62 -2.89
CA HIS A 197 -30.92 -7.43 -2.19
C HIS A 197 -29.88 -6.68 -1.37
N ARG A 198 -28.64 -6.58 -1.91
CA ARG A 198 -27.53 -5.85 -1.28
C ARG A 198 -27.34 -4.49 -1.95
N PRO A 199 -26.81 -3.48 -1.21
CA PRO A 199 -26.47 -2.18 -1.78
C PRO A 199 -25.45 -2.34 -2.93
N LEU A 200 -25.67 -1.66 -4.04
CA LEU A 200 -24.75 -1.64 -5.18
C LEU A 200 -24.33 -0.21 -5.50
N SER A 201 -23.04 0.03 -5.54
CA SER A 201 -22.47 1.35 -5.87
C SER A 201 -21.34 1.22 -6.89
N LYS A 202 -21.22 2.22 -7.77
CA LYS A 202 -19.99 2.40 -8.54
C LYS A 202 -18.88 2.88 -7.62
N ILE A 203 -17.70 2.32 -7.77
CA ILE A 203 -16.53 2.68 -6.96
C ILE A 203 -15.84 3.89 -7.61
N PRO A 204 -15.62 4.99 -6.88
CA PRO A 204 -14.83 6.12 -7.34
C PRO A 204 -13.35 5.73 -7.43
N MET A 205 -12.68 6.12 -8.52
CA MET A 205 -11.30 5.73 -8.81
C MET A 205 -10.52 6.87 -9.47
N PRO A 206 -9.21 6.99 -9.23
CA PRO A 206 -8.34 7.99 -9.84
C PRO A 206 -7.86 7.50 -11.22
N ILE A 207 -8.79 7.40 -12.15
CA ILE A 207 -8.55 6.87 -13.49
C ILE A 207 -9.13 7.80 -14.53
N ASP A 208 -8.32 8.16 -15.53
CA ASP A 208 -8.82 8.72 -16.78
C ASP A 208 -9.39 7.59 -17.66
N TRP A 209 -10.69 7.47 -17.66
CA TRP A 209 -11.40 6.41 -18.36
C TRP A 209 -11.28 6.48 -19.89
N ASN A 210 -10.80 7.62 -20.45
CA ASN A 210 -10.51 7.71 -21.88
C ASN A 210 -9.36 6.77 -22.28
N TYR A 211 -8.41 6.49 -21.37
CA TYR A 211 -7.37 5.48 -21.62
C TYR A 211 -7.97 4.08 -21.76
N ALA A 212 -8.89 3.68 -20.87
CA ALA A 212 -9.57 2.38 -20.99
C ALA A 212 -10.38 2.27 -22.30
N ILE A 213 -11.02 3.35 -22.72
CA ILE A 213 -11.74 3.42 -24.01
C ILE A 213 -10.76 3.30 -25.18
N ALA A 214 -9.60 3.94 -25.12
CA ALA A 214 -8.58 3.88 -26.15
C ALA A 214 -7.96 2.47 -26.24
N GLU A 215 -7.83 1.75 -25.12
CA GLU A 215 -7.43 0.34 -25.12
C GLU A 215 -8.43 -0.52 -25.93
N LEU A 216 -9.75 -0.38 -25.67
CA LEU A 216 -10.78 -1.12 -26.39
C LEU A 216 -10.84 -0.76 -27.88
N GLN A 217 -10.39 0.43 -28.26
CA GLN A 217 -10.29 0.87 -29.66
C GLN A 217 -8.99 0.41 -30.33
N GLY A 218 -8.14 -0.34 -29.64
CA GLY A 218 -6.83 -0.79 -30.16
C GLY A 218 -5.80 0.33 -30.34
N LYS A 219 -6.04 1.52 -29.75
CA LYS A 219 -5.13 2.67 -29.84
C LYS A 219 -3.92 2.56 -28.90
N MET A 220 -4.00 1.69 -27.91
CA MET A 220 -2.92 1.36 -26.97
C MET A 220 -3.05 -0.06 -26.43
N ALA A 221 -1.97 -0.59 -25.85
CA ALA A 221 -1.96 -1.91 -25.22
C ALA A 221 -2.87 -1.93 -23.98
N PRO A 222 -3.61 -3.03 -23.74
CA PRO A 222 -4.45 -3.18 -22.56
C PRO A 222 -3.66 -3.08 -21.25
N SER A 223 -4.26 -2.44 -20.24
CA SER A 223 -3.76 -2.34 -18.87
C SER A 223 -4.90 -2.30 -17.85
N TYR A 224 -6.06 -1.75 -18.24
CA TYR A 224 -7.30 -1.77 -17.45
C TYR A 224 -8.26 -2.83 -17.96
N THR A 225 -8.41 -2.91 -19.28
CA THR A 225 -9.49 -3.65 -19.93
C THR A 225 -9.20 -5.14 -20.02
N ASP A 226 -8.04 -5.60 -19.51
CA ASP A 226 -7.59 -7.00 -19.46
C ASP A 226 -7.38 -7.55 -18.02
N GLY A 227 -7.73 -6.78 -16.99
CA GLY A 227 -7.57 -7.19 -15.59
C GLY A 227 -6.14 -7.09 -15.03
N SER A 228 -5.20 -6.48 -15.75
CA SER A 228 -3.78 -6.44 -15.34
C SER A 228 -3.45 -5.38 -14.28
N GLY A 229 -4.39 -4.56 -13.84
CA GLY A 229 -4.16 -3.35 -13.03
C GLY A 229 -3.57 -3.55 -11.62
N ALA A 230 -3.57 -4.77 -11.08
CA ALA A 230 -3.11 -5.04 -9.70
C ALA A 230 -1.58 -4.95 -9.51
N LEU A 231 -0.80 -5.05 -10.58
CA LEU A 231 0.67 -4.94 -10.55
C LEU A 231 1.17 -3.65 -11.23
N GLY A 232 0.35 -2.61 -11.21
CA GLY A 232 0.61 -1.35 -11.85
C GLY A 232 -0.08 -1.23 -13.22
N VAL A 233 -0.14 -0.01 -13.73
CA VAL A 233 -0.83 0.31 -14.99
C VAL A 233 0.15 0.98 -15.95
N ASN A 234 0.37 0.37 -17.08
CA ASN A 234 1.40 0.80 -18.05
C ASN A 234 0.98 1.98 -18.93
N ASN A 235 -0.30 2.26 -19.11
CA ASN A 235 -0.75 3.26 -20.08
C ASN A 235 -0.73 4.71 -19.61
N GLY A 236 -0.51 4.98 -18.32
CA GLY A 236 -0.47 6.33 -17.76
C GLY A 236 -1.82 6.94 -17.38
N GLY A 237 -2.94 6.23 -17.55
CA GLY A 237 -4.28 6.73 -17.19
C GLY A 237 -4.63 6.63 -15.71
N LYS A 238 -3.78 6.04 -14.89
CA LYS A 238 -3.96 5.97 -13.44
C LYS A 238 -3.29 7.16 -12.76
N HIS A 239 -4.07 7.96 -12.05
CA HIS A 239 -3.60 9.14 -11.32
C HIS A 239 -2.99 8.75 -9.97
N THR A 240 -1.82 8.12 -10.02
CA THR A 240 -1.03 7.70 -8.85
C THR A 240 -0.37 8.90 -8.17
N ILE A 241 0.13 8.73 -6.94
CA ILE A 241 0.74 9.81 -6.15
C ILE A 241 1.96 10.41 -6.86
N ASP A 242 2.74 9.62 -7.58
CA ASP A 242 3.93 10.09 -8.32
C ASP A 242 3.58 11.05 -9.47
N VAL A 243 2.49 10.81 -10.19
CA VAL A 243 2.07 11.67 -11.31
C VAL A 243 1.13 12.81 -10.89
N THR A 244 0.68 12.82 -9.64
CA THR A 244 -0.20 13.86 -9.08
C THR A 244 0.52 14.70 -8.02
N TYR A 245 0.47 14.30 -6.76
CA TYR A 245 1.04 15.05 -5.63
C TYR A 245 2.55 15.28 -5.79
N LEU A 246 3.32 14.23 -6.07
CA LEU A 246 4.78 14.37 -6.19
C LEU A 246 5.17 15.14 -7.45
N ALA A 247 4.52 14.90 -8.59
CA ALA A 247 4.76 15.70 -9.78
C ALA A 247 4.45 17.19 -9.57
N ALA A 248 3.39 17.50 -8.81
CA ALA A 248 3.08 18.88 -8.43
C ALA A 248 4.14 19.46 -7.48
N ALA A 249 4.61 18.65 -6.52
CA ALA A 249 5.65 19.04 -5.58
C ALA A 249 7.01 19.29 -6.29
N GLU A 250 7.44 18.38 -7.16
CA GLU A 250 8.69 18.54 -7.94
C GLU A 250 8.66 19.79 -8.84
N ARG A 251 7.50 20.14 -9.44
CA ARG A 251 7.35 21.37 -10.23
C ARG A 251 7.57 22.68 -9.47
N THR A 252 7.52 22.66 -8.12
CA THR A 252 7.84 23.85 -7.32
C THR A 252 9.34 24.16 -7.31
N GLY A 253 10.20 23.20 -7.68
CA GLY A 253 11.66 23.29 -7.56
C GLY A 253 12.17 23.12 -6.12
N LEU A 254 11.28 22.88 -5.13
CA LEU A 254 11.64 22.76 -3.71
C LEU A 254 11.67 21.30 -3.22
N VAL A 255 11.29 20.33 -4.05
CA VAL A 255 11.22 18.92 -3.66
C VAL A 255 12.17 18.07 -4.49
N ASP A 256 13.04 17.33 -3.80
CA ASP A 256 13.96 16.36 -4.36
C ASP A 256 13.51 14.94 -3.98
N VAL A 257 12.91 14.23 -4.94
CA VAL A 257 12.47 12.84 -4.74
C VAL A 257 13.57 11.89 -5.16
N ARG A 258 14.12 11.16 -4.20
CA ARG A 258 15.26 10.24 -4.37
C ARG A 258 14.82 8.77 -4.34
N PRO A 259 14.61 8.12 -5.49
CA PRO A 259 14.36 6.68 -5.56
C PRO A 259 15.63 5.88 -5.22
N GLN A 260 15.44 4.61 -4.84
CA GLN A 260 16.52 3.70 -4.46
C GLN A 260 17.37 4.20 -3.28
N HIS A 261 16.75 4.94 -2.36
CA HIS A 261 17.33 5.39 -1.11
C HIS A 261 16.59 4.73 0.06
N GLU A 262 17.11 3.59 0.51
CA GLU A 262 16.52 2.80 1.60
C GLU A 262 17.00 3.33 2.94
N VAL A 263 16.05 3.80 3.75
CA VAL A 263 16.34 4.21 5.13
C VAL A 263 16.47 2.96 6.00
N ILE A 264 17.64 2.82 6.63
CA ILE A 264 17.94 1.66 7.47
C ILE A 264 17.85 1.97 8.97
N ASP A 265 18.05 3.23 9.36
CA ASP A 265 17.97 3.66 10.77
C ASP A 265 17.61 5.13 10.89
N VAL A 266 16.95 5.47 12.00
CA VAL A 266 16.66 6.84 12.43
C VAL A 266 17.09 7.03 13.88
N ALA A 267 17.63 8.20 14.20
CA ALA A 267 18.10 8.50 15.54
C ALA A 267 17.96 9.99 15.86
N ARG A 268 17.87 10.31 17.14
CA ARG A 268 17.96 11.69 17.63
C ARG A 268 19.40 12.04 17.94
N THR A 269 19.84 13.19 17.49
CA THR A 269 21.19 13.70 17.79
C THR A 269 21.18 14.47 19.12
N ARG A 270 22.36 14.67 19.72
CA ARG A 270 22.50 15.40 21.01
C ARG A 270 22.04 16.86 20.92
N ASP A 271 22.12 17.46 19.74
CA ASP A 271 21.65 18.82 19.46
C ASP A 271 20.15 18.90 19.12
N GLY A 272 19.43 17.79 19.28
CA GLY A 272 17.98 17.71 19.13
C GLY A 272 17.49 17.58 17.68
N ARG A 273 18.40 17.42 16.71
CA ARG A 273 18.04 17.14 15.31
C ARG A 273 17.84 15.65 15.07
N TRP A 274 17.40 15.30 13.87
CA TRP A 274 17.20 13.93 13.43
C TRP A 274 18.32 13.49 12.51
N ARG A 275 18.79 12.27 12.70
CA ARG A 275 19.78 11.61 11.85
C ARG A 275 19.14 10.42 11.16
N VAL A 276 19.29 10.37 9.84
CA VAL A 276 18.72 9.34 8.98
C VAL A 276 19.86 8.61 8.28
N HIS A 277 19.99 7.30 8.51
CA HIS A 277 20.95 6.45 7.84
C HIS A 277 20.30 5.81 6.61
N VAL A 278 20.95 5.96 5.47
CA VAL A 278 20.39 5.59 4.16
C VAL A 278 21.40 4.76 3.39
N ASN A 279 20.94 3.66 2.83
CA ASN A 279 21.64 2.95 1.77
C ASN A 279 21.07 3.39 0.43
N ARG A 280 21.91 3.98 -0.44
CA ARG A 280 21.58 4.09 -1.85
C ARG A 280 21.91 2.74 -2.49
N ILE A 281 20.91 2.14 -3.10
CA ILE A 281 20.98 0.78 -3.64
C ILE A 281 20.90 0.78 -5.17
N ASP A 282 21.43 -0.25 -5.79
CA ASP A 282 21.27 -0.50 -7.23
C ASP A 282 19.99 -1.29 -7.56
N ALA A 283 19.84 -1.71 -8.81
CA ALA A 283 18.67 -2.44 -9.27
C ALA A 283 18.52 -3.85 -8.64
N THR A 284 19.59 -4.40 -8.06
CA THR A 284 19.58 -5.72 -7.38
C THR A 284 19.31 -5.59 -5.89
N GLY A 285 19.29 -4.35 -5.36
CA GLY A 285 19.21 -4.05 -3.93
C GLY A 285 20.57 -4.00 -3.24
N ALA A 286 21.69 -4.12 -3.97
CA ALA A 286 23.01 -4.01 -3.39
C ALA A 286 23.33 -2.54 -3.03
N THR A 287 23.93 -2.31 -1.86
CA THR A 287 24.33 -0.98 -1.40
C THR A 287 25.51 -0.47 -2.22
N VAL A 288 25.35 0.67 -2.89
CA VAL A 288 26.39 1.31 -3.69
C VAL A 288 26.94 2.58 -3.03
N GLU A 289 26.21 3.16 -2.10
CA GLU A 289 26.62 4.33 -1.31
C GLU A 289 25.87 4.34 0.02
N GLN A 290 26.52 4.73 1.08
CA GLN A 290 25.89 5.02 2.38
C GLN A 290 25.79 6.54 2.57
N LYS A 291 24.67 6.98 3.14
CA LYS A 291 24.42 8.39 3.43
C LYS A 291 23.97 8.57 4.88
N ILE A 292 24.41 9.67 5.47
CA ILE A 292 23.87 10.17 6.74
C ILE A 292 23.27 11.53 6.44
N LEU A 293 21.95 11.63 6.56
CA LEU A 293 21.24 12.89 6.47
C LEU A 293 20.93 13.41 7.87
N THR A 294 21.11 14.71 8.08
CA THR A 294 20.63 15.40 9.28
C THR A 294 19.53 16.37 8.92
N THR A 295 18.53 16.49 9.79
CA THR A 295 17.37 17.37 9.54
C THR A 295 16.76 17.90 10.84
N ARG A 296 16.09 19.05 10.76
CA ARG A 296 15.30 19.59 11.89
C ARG A 296 13.96 18.89 12.02
N ALA A 297 13.33 18.54 10.89
CA ALA A 297 12.05 17.89 10.85
C ALA A 297 12.14 16.59 10.05
N LEU A 298 11.70 15.49 10.67
CA LEU A 298 11.65 14.15 10.09
C LEU A 298 10.20 13.69 10.00
N VAL A 299 9.76 13.36 8.80
CA VAL A 299 8.41 12.84 8.55
C VAL A 299 8.50 11.38 8.15
N MET A 300 7.89 10.52 8.97
CA MET A 300 7.76 9.09 8.72
C MET A 300 6.53 8.85 7.85
N SER A 301 6.75 8.36 6.63
CA SER A 301 5.71 8.04 5.63
C SER A 301 6.04 6.78 4.84
N ALA A 302 6.78 5.84 5.47
CA ALA A 302 7.24 4.60 4.86
C ALA A 302 6.17 3.49 4.80
N GLY A 303 4.93 3.82 5.13
CA GLY A 303 3.81 2.91 5.27
C GLY A 303 3.77 2.24 6.66
N SER A 304 2.58 1.83 7.10
CA SER A 304 2.33 1.34 8.45
C SER A 304 3.39 0.33 8.93
N MET A 305 3.72 -0.66 8.12
CA MET A 305 4.71 -1.67 8.50
C MET A 305 6.12 -1.09 8.72
N ASN A 306 6.63 -0.34 7.73
CA ASN A 306 8.03 0.08 7.76
C ASN A 306 8.25 1.31 8.66
N THR A 307 7.29 2.23 8.75
CA THR A 307 7.31 3.33 9.73
C THR A 307 7.37 2.76 11.16
N THR A 308 6.47 1.83 11.48
CA THR A 308 6.42 1.22 12.82
C THR A 308 7.69 0.42 13.12
N LYS A 309 8.17 -0.39 12.16
CA LYS A 309 9.43 -1.16 12.32
C LYS A 309 10.62 -0.25 12.60
N LEU A 310 10.77 0.85 11.87
CA LEU A 310 11.86 1.81 12.06
C LEU A 310 11.82 2.44 13.45
N LEU A 311 10.65 2.89 13.91
CA LEU A 311 10.49 3.54 15.21
C LEU A 311 10.65 2.56 16.38
N VAL A 312 10.04 1.38 16.33
CA VAL A 312 10.19 0.33 17.36
C VAL A 312 11.66 -0.11 17.49
N ARG A 313 12.36 -0.25 16.37
CA ARG A 313 13.78 -0.57 16.37
C ARG A 313 14.63 0.58 16.95
N ALA A 314 14.31 1.82 16.63
CA ALA A 314 15.01 2.99 17.16
C ALA A 314 14.82 3.12 18.68
N ALA A 315 13.62 2.85 19.19
CA ALA A 315 13.36 2.78 20.64
C ALA A 315 14.18 1.68 21.32
N ALA A 316 14.11 0.45 20.80
CA ALA A 316 14.79 -0.71 21.40
C ALA A 316 16.33 -0.61 21.40
N ARG A 317 16.90 0.29 20.58
CA ARG A 317 18.34 0.54 20.47
C ARG A 317 18.79 1.87 21.10
N ASP A 318 17.94 2.50 21.90
CA ASP A 318 18.18 3.81 22.52
C ASP A 318 18.62 4.91 21.52
N GLN A 319 18.21 4.76 20.25
CA GLN A 319 18.48 5.76 19.21
C GLN A 319 17.51 6.94 19.29
N ILE A 320 16.30 6.68 19.79
CA ILE A 320 15.30 7.68 20.16
C ILE A 320 14.77 7.26 21.53
N THR A 321 15.10 8.03 22.55
CA THR A 321 14.56 7.85 23.90
C THR A 321 13.20 8.52 24.03
N ASP A 322 12.45 8.18 25.06
CA ASP A 322 11.17 8.80 25.41
C ASP A 322 10.11 8.72 24.31
N LEU A 323 10.13 7.64 23.49
CA LEU A 323 9.03 7.32 22.61
C LEU A 323 7.85 6.77 23.43
N PRO A 324 6.59 7.15 23.08
CA PRO A 324 5.42 6.72 23.84
C PRO A 324 5.27 5.19 23.93
N ASP A 325 4.84 4.67 25.09
CA ASP A 325 4.66 3.24 25.35
C ASP A 325 3.69 2.53 24.39
N GLY A 326 2.75 3.30 23.80
CA GLY A 326 1.82 2.79 22.79
C GLY A 326 2.46 2.50 21.42
N LEU A 327 3.73 2.85 21.22
CA LEU A 327 4.42 2.62 19.95
C LEU A 327 4.50 1.11 19.63
N GLY A 328 4.16 0.76 18.42
CA GLY A 328 4.09 -0.62 17.95
C GLY A 328 2.75 -1.30 18.24
N HIS A 329 1.89 -0.74 19.08
CA HIS A 329 0.59 -1.32 19.42
C HIS A 329 -0.55 -0.79 18.53
N GLY A 330 -1.68 -1.51 18.56
CA GLY A 330 -2.90 -1.11 17.86
C GLY A 330 -2.80 -1.20 16.33
N TRP A 331 -1.91 -2.04 15.83
CA TRP A 331 -1.84 -2.34 14.40
C TRP A 331 -3.02 -3.20 13.98
N GLY A 332 -3.59 -2.93 12.81
CA GLY A 332 -4.73 -3.65 12.28
C GLY A 332 -4.73 -3.72 10.76
N THR A 333 -5.73 -4.42 10.27
CA THR A 333 -6.05 -4.56 8.86
C THR A 333 -7.45 -3.98 8.63
N ASN A 334 -7.99 -4.07 7.47
CA ASN A 334 -9.42 -3.88 7.24
C ASN A 334 -10.18 -5.21 7.17
N ALA A 335 -9.70 -6.25 7.88
CA ALA A 335 -10.24 -7.60 7.78
C ALA A 335 -10.23 -8.16 6.35
N ASP A 336 -9.19 -7.83 5.58
CA ASP A 336 -9.05 -8.16 4.17
C ASP A 336 -9.29 -9.64 3.87
N ARG A 337 -10.07 -9.91 2.81
CA ARG A 337 -10.29 -11.23 2.23
C ARG A 337 -10.28 -11.15 0.72
N ILE A 338 -9.67 -12.16 0.09
CA ILE A 338 -9.80 -12.43 -1.33
C ILE A 338 -10.57 -13.73 -1.49
N TYR A 339 -11.65 -13.66 -2.25
CA TYR A 339 -12.41 -14.81 -2.66
C TYR A 339 -12.25 -15.06 -4.15
N VAL A 340 -12.21 -16.34 -4.54
CA VAL A 340 -12.45 -16.77 -5.91
C VAL A 340 -13.87 -17.28 -5.99
N TRP A 341 -14.67 -16.63 -6.82
CA TRP A 341 -16.02 -17.07 -7.17
C TRP A 341 -15.95 -17.84 -8.49
N SER A 342 -16.24 -19.13 -8.45
CA SER A 342 -16.30 -20.01 -9.61
C SER A 342 -17.74 -20.44 -9.87
N ASP A 343 -18.20 -20.31 -11.12
CA ASP A 343 -19.51 -20.74 -11.58
C ASP A 343 -19.38 -21.49 -12.92
N PRO A 344 -19.44 -22.83 -12.91
CA PRO A 344 -19.29 -23.62 -14.12
C PRO A 344 -20.40 -23.38 -15.17
N SER A 345 -21.58 -22.92 -14.75
CA SER A 345 -22.69 -22.57 -15.63
C SER A 345 -22.68 -21.12 -16.12
N GLY A 346 -21.96 -20.27 -15.41
CA GLY A 346 -21.81 -18.85 -15.71
C GLY A 346 -20.57 -18.56 -16.56
N GLY A 347 -20.60 -17.48 -17.32
CA GLY A 347 -19.43 -16.96 -18.00
C GLY A 347 -19.06 -15.58 -17.45
N PHE A 348 -17.82 -15.43 -17.04
CA PHE A 348 -17.29 -14.12 -16.63
C PHE A 348 -16.53 -13.42 -17.77
N GLY A 349 -16.23 -14.16 -18.84
CA GLY A 349 -15.49 -13.71 -20.01
C GLY A 349 -14.01 -14.10 -19.95
N ALA A 350 -13.44 -14.39 -21.12
CA ALA A 350 -12.01 -14.71 -21.26
C ALA A 350 -11.11 -13.52 -20.92
N VAL A 351 -11.65 -12.32 -21.00
CA VAL A 351 -11.02 -11.06 -20.57
C VAL A 351 -11.95 -10.39 -19.59
N GLN A 352 -11.41 -9.96 -18.47
CA GLN A 352 -12.15 -9.26 -17.42
C GLN A 352 -11.60 -7.85 -17.25
N GLY A 353 -12.35 -6.88 -17.78
CA GLY A 353 -12.02 -5.47 -17.60
C GLY A 353 -12.09 -5.04 -16.14
N GLY A 354 -11.17 -4.21 -15.75
CA GLY A 354 -11.02 -3.72 -14.40
C GLY A 354 -10.75 -2.21 -14.33
N PRO A 355 -10.27 -1.74 -13.21
CA PRO A 355 -10.10 -2.52 -11.98
C PRO A 355 -11.43 -2.86 -11.26
N VAL A 356 -11.72 -2.29 -10.10
CA VAL A 356 -12.93 -2.59 -9.32
C VAL A 356 -14.03 -1.58 -9.64
N VAL A 357 -14.99 -1.95 -10.46
CA VAL A 357 -16.02 -0.99 -10.95
C VAL A 357 -17.22 -0.89 -10.01
N TYR A 358 -17.68 -2.03 -9.47
CA TYR A 358 -18.80 -2.08 -8.55
C TYR A 358 -18.45 -2.70 -7.21
N GLY A 359 -19.11 -2.22 -6.16
CA GLY A 359 -19.06 -2.78 -4.82
C GLY A 359 -20.42 -2.79 -4.14
N SER A 360 -20.55 -3.69 -3.18
CA SER A 360 -21.65 -3.74 -2.22
C SER A 360 -21.18 -3.09 -0.92
N LEU A 361 -21.69 -1.89 -0.63
CA LEU A 361 -21.30 -1.06 0.52
C LEU A 361 -22.33 -1.28 1.65
N ASN A 362 -22.06 -2.21 2.56
CA ASN A 362 -22.98 -2.61 3.63
C ASN A 362 -22.63 -1.83 4.92
N TRP A 363 -22.96 -0.54 4.95
CA TRP A 363 -22.54 0.40 5.99
C TRP A 363 -23.67 0.84 6.93
N SER A 364 -24.90 0.34 6.77
CA SER A 364 -26.06 0.71 7.60
C SER A 364 -25.97 0.26 9.06
N ASN A 365 -25.19 -0.79 9.33
CA ASN A 365 -24.83 -1.19 10.69
C ASN A 365 -23.33 -0.89 10.90
N PRO A 366 -22.96 0.16 11.65
CA PRO A 366 -21.56 0.53 11.87
C PRO A 366 -20.71 -0.56 12.53
N GLU A 367 -21.30 -1.44 13.36
CA GLU A 367 -20.58 -2.52 14.05
C GLU A 367 -20.16 -3.65 13.12
N LEU A 368 -20.88 -3.84 12.05
CA LEU A 368 -20.63 -4.87 11.04
C LEU A 368 -20.43 -4.25 9.65
N ALA A 369 -20.05 -2.98 9.61
CA ALA A 369 -19.84 -2.28 8.36
C ALA A 369 -18.74 -2.95 7.54
N HIS A 370 -19.07 -3.30 6.29
CA HIS A 370 -18.17 -3.98 5.39
C HIS A 370 -18.47 -3.67 3.94
N THR A 371 -17.49 -3.91 3.10
CA THR A 371 -17.57 -3.73 1.66
C THR A 371 -17.16 -5.02 0.97
N VAL A 372 -17.91 -5.44 -0.05
CA VAL A 372 -17.54 -6.54 -0.95
C VAL A 372 -17.52 -6.01 -2.38
N ILE A 373 -16.41 -6.18 -3.06
CA ILE A 373 -16.18 -5.68 -4.42
C ILE A 373 -15.86 -6.83 -5.38
N GLN A 374 -16.19 -6.67 -6.66
CA GLN A 374 -15.64 -7.53 -7.70
C GLN A 374 -14.25 -7.02 -8.10
N ALA A 375 -13.32 -7.94 -8.25
CA ALA A 375 -11.99 -7.69 -8.78
C ALA A 375 -11.72 -8.65 -9.96
N SER A 376 -11.20 -8.08 -11.05
CA SER A 376 -10.97 -8.84 -12.28
C SER A 376 -9.77 -9.77 -12.15
N ILE A 377 -9.89 -10.97 -12.75
CA ILE A 377 -8.76 -11.88 -12.94
C ILE A 377 -8.05 -11.48 -14.24
N PRO A 378 -6.71 -11.44 -14.26
CA PRO A 378 -5.94 -11.25 -15.50
C PRO A 378 -6.31 -12.28 -16.56
N GLY A 379 -6.43 -11.85 -17.82
CA GLY A 379 -6.88 -12.71 -18.91
C GLY A 379 -5.86 -13.81 -19.28
N PHE A 380 -6.32 -15.05 -19.34
CA PHE A 380 -5.52 -16.21 -19.76
C PHE A 380 -5.90 -16.71 -21.18
N GLY A 381 -6.67 -15.92 -21.93
CA GLY A 381 -7.10 -16.25 -23.28
C GLY A 381 -8.31 -17.19 -23.36
N LEU A 382 -8.86 -17.63 -22.22
CA LEU A 382 -10.05 -18.46 -22.13
C LEU A 382 -10.91 -18.01 -20.92
N ASP A 383 -12.23 -18.25 -20.96
CA ASP A 383 -13.09 -18.03 -19.81
C ASP A 383 -12.84 -19.14 -18.78
N ALA A 384 -12.23 -18.76 -17.67
CA ALA A 384 -11.97 -19.69 -16.56
C ALA A 384 -13.21 -19.94 -15.69
N HIS A 385 -14.41 -19.46 -16.09
CA HIS A 385 -15.65 -19.52 -15.31
C HIS A 385 -15.48 -19.05 -13.85
N SER A 386 -14.56 -18.12 -13.64
CA SER A 386 -14.22 -17.60 -12.31
C SER A 386 -13.94 -16.10 -12.38
N THR A 387 -14.23 -15.43 -11.27
CA THR A 387 -13.81 -14.03 -11.02
C THR A 387 -13.38 -13.89 -9.56
N MET A 388 -12.76 -12.78 -9.20
CA MET A 388 -12.43 -12.51 -7.79
C MET A 388 -13.47 -11.62 -7.14
N MET A 389 -13.61 -11.78 -5.84
CA MET A 389 -14.19 -10.77 -4.94
C MET A 389 -13.21 -10.44 -3.83
N VAL A 390 -13.23 -9.19 -3.42
CA VAL A 390 -12.44 -8.72 -2.27
C VAL A 390 -13.42 -8.19 -1.24
N GLY A 391 -13.26 -8.65 0.00
CA GLY A 391 -14.02 -8.18 1.14
C GLY A 391 -13.12 -7.47 2.14
N PHE A 392 -13.64 -6.41 2.77
CA PHE A 392 -13.01 -5.73 3.89
C PHE A 392 -14.06 -5.00 4.74
N GLY A 393 -13.73 -4.70 5.99
CA GLY A 393 -14.70 -4.13 6.92
C GLY A 393 -14.06 -3.56 8.18
N VAL A 394 -14.88 -3.14 9.12
CA VAL A 394 -14.45 -2.75 10.45
C VAL A 394 -13.89 -3.96 11.19
N SER A 395 -12.83 -3.77 11.95
CA SER A 395 -12.20 -4.82 12.73
C SER A 395 -11.77 -4.31 14.10
N ASP A 396 -12.12 -5.05 15.14
CA ASP A 396 -11.71 -4.77 16.52
C ASP A 396 -10.39 -5.47 16.89
N THR A 397 -9.90 -6.37 16.02
CA THR A 397 -8.64 -7.08 16.26
C THR A 397 -7.44 -6.17 16.09
N ARG A 398 -6.52 -6.25 17.02
CA ARG A 398 -5.27 -5.46 16.98
C ARG A 398 -4.05 -6.36 17.22
N GLY A 399 -3.04 -6.17 16.39
CA GLY A 399 -1.71 -6.72 16.56
C GLY A 399 -0.75 -5.71 17.17
N HIS A 400 0.48 -6.15 17.37
CA HIS A 400 1.56 -5.31 17.88
C HIS A 400 2.91 -5.73 17.33
N PHE A 401 3.88 -4.83 17.43
CA PHE A 401 5.27 -5.10 17.03
C PHE A 401 6.13 -5.37 18.25
N VAL A 402 7.01 -6.36 18.12
CA VAL A 402 8.00 -6.71 19.14
C VAL A 402 9.38 -6.63 18.51
N TYR A 403 10.33 -6.03 19.22
CA TYR A 403 11.73 -6.05 18.81
C TYR A 403 12.35 -7.40 19.13
N ASP A 404 12.92 -8.02 18.13
CA ASP A 404 13.67 -9.27 18.24
C ASP A 404 15.17 -8.94 18.27
N SER A 405 15.80 -9.06 19.44
CA SER A 405 17.22 -8.75 19.64
C SER A 405 18.15 -9.71 18.89
N ALA A 406 17.71 -10.95 18.62
CA ALA A 406 18.53 -11.93 17.90
C ALA A 406 18.67 -11.57 16.41
N THR A 407 17.62 -11.04 15.80
CA THR A 407 17.64 -10.59 14.40
C THR A 407 17.89 -9.10 14.25
N GLY A 408 17.77 -8.33 15.33
CA GLY A 408 17.83 -6.87 15.32
C GLY A 408 16.67 -6.19 14.57
N GLN A 409 15.53 -6.87 14.43
CA GLN A 409 14.37 -6.41 13.67
C GLN A 409 13.11 -6.31 14.55
N ALA A 410 12.22 -5.38 14.20
CA ALA A 410 10.88 -5.39 14.75
C ALA A 410 9.98 -6.31 13.92
N ARG A 411 9.22 -7.18 14.58
CA ARG A 411 8.34 -8.17 13.96
C ARG A 411 6.90 -7.96 14.40
N LEU A 412 5.97 -8.08 13.47
CA LEU A 412 4.54 -8.06 13.76
C LEU A 412 4.12 -9.36 14.43
N ARG A 413 3.33 -9.24 15.49
CA ARG A 413 2.53 -10.31 16.11
C ARG A 413 1.07 -10.01 15.86
N TRP A 414 0.43 -10.90 15.12
CA TRP A 414 -1.01 -10.84 14.84
C TRP A 414 -1.71 -11.97 15.58
N PRO A 415 -2.88 -11.74 16.23
CA PRO A 415 -3.63 -12.80 16.89
C PRO A 415 -4.00 -13.92 15.91
N HIS A 416 -3.95 -15.16 16.35
CA HIS A 416 -4.22 -16.34 15.52
C HIS A 416 -5.63 -16.30 14.92
N GLU A 417 -6.63 -15.90 15.70
CA GLU A 417 -8.01 -15.81 15.26
C GLU A 417 -8.28 -14.57 14.40
N GLY A 418 -7.41 -13.59 14.47
CA GLY A 418 -7.43 -12.41 13.61
C GLY A 418 -8.80 -11.75 13.53
N ASP A 419 -9.20 -11.44 12.32
CA ASP A 419 -10.47 -10.77 12.01
C ASP A 419 -11.67 -11.72 11.85
N ALA A 420 -11.60 -12.94 12.41
CA ALA A 420 -12.62 -13.98 12.23
C ALA A 420 -14.04 -13.50 12.55
N HIS A 421 -14.21 -12.63 13.56
CA HIS A 421 -15.52 -12.11 13.94
C HIS A 421 -16.23 -11.40 12.79
N ILE A 422 -15.64 -10.34 12.23
CA ILE A 422 -16.27 -9.58 11.13
C ILE A 422 -16.35 -10.39 9.84
N GLN A 423 -15.37 -11.27 9.61
CA GLN A 423 -15.34 -12.12 8.42
C GLN A 423 -16.46 -13.14 8.39
N THR A 424 -16.70 -13.82 9.51
CA THR A 424 -17.74 -14.86 9.61
C THR A 424 -19.14 -14.28 9.76
N ARG A 425 -19.29 -13.12 10.39
CA ARG A 425 -20.60 -12.52 10.65
C ARG A 425 -21.10 -11.57 9.56
N ALA A 426 -20.20 -11.03 8.75
CA ALA A 426 -20.57 -10.01 7.79
C ALA A 426 -19.98 -10.21 6.38
N ILE A 427 -18.65 -10.27 6.24
CA ILE A 427 -18.00 -10.26 4.92
C ILE A 427 -18.32 -11.55 4.16
N HIS A 428 -18.02 -12.71 4.75
CA HIS A 428 -18.24 -14.01 4.10
C HIS A 428 -19.73 -14.28 3.80
N PRO A 429 -20.68 -14.05 4.72
CA PRO A 429 -22.11 -14.19 4.43
C PRO A 429 -22.60 -13.29 3.29
N THR A 430 -22.08 -12.07 3.18
CA THR A 430 -22.42 -11.17 2.07
C THR A 430 -21.84 -11.68 0.75
N ALA A 431 -20.58 -12.10 0.72
CA ALA A 431 -19.98 -12.70 -0.47
C ALA A 431 -20.72 -13.96 -0.91
N GLN A 432 -21.10 -14.83 0.03
CA GLN A 432 -21.88 -16.04 -0.23
C GLN A 432 -23.28 -15.73 -0.78
N ALA A 433 -23.95 -14.72 -0.23
CA ALA A 433 -25.26 -14.27 -0.73
C ALA A 433 -25.17 -13.73 -2.17
N ILE A 434 -24.09 -13.03 -2.52
CA ILE A 434 -23.83 -12.54 -3.88
C ILE A 434 -23.60 -13.70 -4.85
N VAL A 435 -22.82 -14.71 -4.46
CA VAL A 435 -22.61 -15.94 -5.27
C VAL A 435 -23.94 -16.64 -5.53
N GLY A 436 -24.81 -16.72 -4.52
CA GLY A 436 -26.03 -17.47 -4.58
C GLY A 436 -25.81 -18.99 -4.61
N GLY A 437 -26.84 -19.76 -5.04
CA GLY A 437 -26.75 -21.20 -5.09
C GLY A 437 -26.04 -21.79 -6.33
N GLN A 438 -25.51 -20.95 -7.22
CA GLN A 438 -25.00 -21.37 -8.54
C GLN A 438 -23.47 -21.35 -8.65
N GLY A 439 -22.75 -21.23 -7.55
CA GLY A 439 -21.31 -21.15 -7.62
C GLY A 439 -20.61 -21.59 -6.34
N VAL A 440 -19.29 -21.66 -6.42
CA VAL A 440 -18.40 -21.99 -5.31
C VAL A 440 -17.61 -20.75 -4.94
N LEU A 441 -17.60 -20.42 -3.64
CA LEU A 441 -16.79 -19.34 -3.07
C LEU A 441 -15.59 -19.95 -2.33
N SER A 442 -14.39 -19.69 -2.80
CA SER A 442 -13.14 -20.14 -2.18
C SER A 442 -12.44 -18.97 -1.50
N ASP A 443 -12.13 -19.09 -0.20
CA ASP A 443 -11.38 -18.09 0.57
C ASP A 443 -9.87 -18.36 0.45
N THR A 444 -9.15 -17.49 -0.24
CA THR A 444 -7.70 -17.65 -0.44
C THR A 444 -6.89 -17.31 0.82
N ASN A 445 -7.42 -16.48 1.71
CA ASN A 445 -6.76 -16.07 2.94
C ASN A 445 -6.81 -17.16 4.02
N ALA A 446 -7.72 -18.15 3.89
CA ALA A 446 -7.72 -19.31 4.76
C ALA A 446 -6.43 -20.14 4.63
N VAL A 447 -5.77 -20.08 3.46
CA VAL A 447 -4.51 -20.79 3.18
C VAL A 447 -3.30 -19.89 3.39
N PHE A 448 -3.42 -18.60 3.10
CA PHE A 448 -2.34 -17.63 3.20
C PHE A 448 -2.85 -16.31 3.80
N PRO A 449 -2.84 -16.21 5.15
CA PRO A 449 -3.25 -14.97 5.83
C PRO A 449 -2.41 -13.78 5.38
N SER A 450 -3.03 -12.85 4.67
CA SER A 450 -2.34 -11.70 4.12
C SER A 450 -3.24 -10.46 4.12
N THR A 451 -2.61 -9.29 4.21
CA THR A 451 -3.26 -7.98 4.09
C THR A 451 -2.41 -7.04 3.24
N TRP A 452 -3.04 -6.11 2.58
CA TRP A 452 -2.44 -4.93 1.94
C TRP A 452 -2.95 -3.62 2.54
N HIS A 453 -3.77 -3.70 3.58
CA HIS A 453 -4.36 -2.58 4.30
C HIS A 453 -3.78 -2.44 5.73
N GLY A 454 -2.48 -2.69 5.91
CA GLY A 454 -1.82 -2.50 7.22
C GLY A 454 -1.96 -1.07 7.72
N LEU A 455 -2.48 -0.89 8.95
CA LEU A 455 -2.79 0.40 9.58
C LEU A 455 -2.38 0.40 11.05
N GLY A 456 -1.99 1.54 11.58
CA GLY A 456 -1.62 1.66 12.98
C GLY A 456 -0.17 1.29 13.28
N GLY A 457 0.14 1.27 14.58
CA GLY A 457 1.48 1.08 15.15
C GLY A 457 2.13 2.37 15.64
N ALA A 458 1.67 3.55 15.17
CA ALA A 458 2.03 4.86 15.72
C ALA A 458 0.75 5.73 15.81
N ASN A 459 -0.27 5.20 16.44
CA ASN A 459 -1.64 5.68 16.37
C ASN A 459 -1.81 7.12 16.87
N MET A 460 -2.62 7.89 16.14
CA MET A 460 -3.14 9.16 16.66
C MET A 460 -3.93 8.94 17.95
N GLY A 461 -3.85 9.90 18.86
CA GLY A 461 -4.47 9.82 20.18
C GLY A 461 -3.60 9.15 21.24
N THR A 462 -2.70 8.25 20.88
CA THR A 462 -1.78 7.56 21.80
C THR A 462 -0.31 7.91 21.55
N VAL A 463 0.26 7.49 20.44
CA VAL A 463 1.67 7.75 20.06
C VAL A 463 1.83 9.14 19.47
N CYS A 464 0.91 9.53 18.60
CA CYS A 464 0.90 10.82 17.96
C CYS A 464 -0.29 11.67 18.42
N ASP A 465 -0.20 12.98 18.25
CA ASP A 465 -1.38 13.82 18.24
C ASP A 465 -2.19 13.64 16.94
N LEU A 466 -3.30 14.35 16.78
CA LEU A 466 -4.15 14.24 15.60
C LEU A 466 -3.47 14.80 14.32
N ASP A 467 -2.43 15.59 14.47
CA ASP A 467 -1.67 16.18 13.37
C ASP A 467 -0.41 15.36 13.05
N GLY A 468 -0.26 14.18 13.67
CA GLY A 468 0.84 13.27 13.43
C GLY A 468 2.15 13.65 14.13
N ARG A 469 2.19 14.64 15.01
CA ARG A 469 3.38 14.90 15.83
C ARG A 469 3.56 13.76 16.83
N VAL A 470 4.70 13.10 16.80
CA VAL A 470 5.03 12.09 17.80
C VAL A 470 5.21 12.78 19.15
N ARG A 471 4.45 12.33 20.15
CA ARG A 471 4.47 12.91 21.50
C ARG A 471 5.89 12.88 22.05
N GLU A 472 6.29 13.94 22.77
CA GLU A 472 7.62 14.10 23.38
C GLU A 472 8.80 14.21 22.38
N GLN A 473 8.53 14.11 21.06
CA GLN A 473 9.55 14.10 20.02
C GLN A 473 9.42 15.32 19.09
N ARG A 474 9.91 16.47 19.53
CA ARG A 474 9.85 17.69 18.71
C ARG A 474 10.49 17.49 17.35
N GLY A 475 9.74 17.78 16.27
CA GLY A 475 10.20 17.68 14.90
C GLY A 475 10.15 16.26 14.31
N LEU A 476 9.51 15.30 15.01
CA LEU A 476 9.20 13.98 14.46
C LEU A 476 7.69 13.86 14.20
N TYR A 477 7.37 13.45 12.99
CA TYR A 477 5.98 13.33 12.52
C TYR A 477 5.74 11.97 11.90
N VAL A 478 4.52 11.45 12.01
CA VAL A 478 4.02 10.27 11.30
C VAL A 478 2.84 10.68 10.46
N LEU A 479 2.97 10.59 9.13
CA LEU A 479 1.92 10.98 8.18
C LEU A 479 1.72 9.87 7.13
N ASP A 480 1.30 8.70 7.59
CA ASP A 480 0.95 7.55 6.73
C ASP A 480 -0.06 6.63 7.44
N GLY A 481 -0.22 5.41 6.94
CA GLY A 481 -1.12 4.43 7.54
C GLY A 481 -0.79 4.05 8.99
N ALA A 482 0.45 4.29 9.47
CA ALA A 482 0.81 4.03 10.85
C ALA A 482 0.08 4.95 11.84
N LEU A 483 -0.35 6.13 11.38
CA LEU A 483 -1.11 7.10 12.18
C LEU A 483 -2.56 6.67 12.41
N ILE A 484 -3.14 5.86 11.54
CA ILE A 484 -4.56 5.47 11.57
C ILE A 484 -4.78 4.30 12.52
N PRO A 485 -5.70 4.38 13.52
CA PRO A 485 -5.87 3.34 14.55
C PRO A 485 -6.51 2.03 14.03
N GLY A 486 -5.78 1.27 13.23
CA GLY A 486 -6.07 -0.13 12.89
C GLY A 486 -7.10 -0.42 11.82
N ASN A 487 -7.99 0.51 11.43
CA ASN A 487 -8.88 0.36 10.27
C ASN A 487 -9.32 1.71 9.70
N THR A 488 -9.96 1.71 8.55
CA THR A 488 -10.46 2.90 7.85
C THR A 488 -11.96 2.83 7.59
N ALA A 489 -12.72 2.38 8.61
CA ALA A 489 -14.18 2.45 8.63
C ALA A 489 -14.84 1.80 7.40
N ALA A 490 -14.52 0.53 7.14
CA ALA A 490 -15.02 -0.29 6.04
C ALA A 490 -14.66 0.24 4.62
N CYS A 491 -13.68 1.11 4.53
CA CYS A 491 -13.14 1.64 3.26
C CYS A 491 -11.70 1.19 3.03
N ASN A 492 -11.25 1.18 1.79
CA ASN A 492 -9.82 1.08 1.51
C ASN A 492 -9.07 2.30 2.04
N PRO A 493 -7.81 2.17 2.54
CA PRO A 493 -7.15 3.21 3.32
C PRO A 493 -6.71 4.45 2.54
N SER A 494 -6.52 4.35 1.24
CA SER A 494 -5.85 5.37 0.41
C SER A 494 -6.41 6.78 0.59
N MET A 495 -7.75 6.93 0.49
CA MET A 495 -8.43 8.21 0.63
C MET A 495 -8.29 8.79 2.04
N THR A 496 -8.50 7.94 3.06
CA THR A 496 -8.43 8.37 4.46
C THR A 496 -7.01 8.76 4.86
N ILE A 497 -5.99 7.99 4.46
CA ILE A 497 -4.58 8.35 4.72
C ILE A 497 -4.25 9.71 4.10
N ALA A 498 -4.61 9.92 2.83
CA ALA A 498 -4.33 11.19 2.16
C ALA A 498 -5.12 12.37 2.77
N ALA A 499 -6.39 12.17 3.12
CA ALA A 499 -7.23 13.22 3.70
C ALA A 499 -6.80 13.58 5.13
N VAL A 500 -6.38 12.61 5.93
CA VAL A 500 -5.79 12.84 7.27
C VAL A 500 -4.46 13.59 7.14
N ALA A 501 -3.62 13.23 6.19
CA ALA A 501 -2.37 13.95 5.92
C ALA A 501 -2.63 15.39 5.44
N GLU A 502 -3.63 15.63 4.59
CA GLU A 502 -4.04 16.99 4.18
C GLU A 502 -4.52 17.83 5.38
N ARG A 503 -5.31 17.23 6.28
CA ARG A 503 -5.77 17.89 7.51
C ARG A 503 -4.59 18.21 8.43
N ALA A 504 -3.72 17.25 8.67
CA ALA A 504 -2.54 17.44 9.48
C ALA A 504 -1.66 18.56 8.92
N MET A 505 -1.42 18.56 7.61
CA MET A 505 -0.60 19.56 6.95
C MET A 505 -1.19 20.97 6.99
N ASP A 506 -2.52 21.14 7.03
CA ASP A 506 -3.12 22.47 7.25
C ASP A 506 -2.70 23.06 8.61
N ASN A 507 -2.60 22.22 9.65
CA ASN A 507 -2.18 22.63 10.98
C ASN A 507 -0.64 22.76 11.11
N LEU A 508 0.11 21.80 10.55
CA LEU A 508 1.58 21.82 10.61
C LEU A 508 2.18 23.02 9.84
N VAL A 509 1.61 23.35 8.68
CA VAL A 509 2.05 24.53 7.94
C VAL A 509 1.78 25.82 8.73
N ARG A 510 0.65 25.91 9.41
CA ARG A 510 0.30 27.09 10.19
C ARG A 510 1.12 27.26 11.46
N ASN A 511 1.42 26.15 12.15
CA ASN A 511 1.95 26.20 13.52
C ASN A 511 3.43 25.85 13.62
N ASP A 512 3.94 24.97 12.72
CA ASP A 512 5.27 24.40 12.84
C ASP A 512 6.27 24.98 11.81
N VAL A 513 5.79 25.42 10.64
CA VAL A 513 6.66 26.10 9.66
C VAL A 513 7.12 27.45 10.20
N GLY A 514 8.43 27.66 10.20
CA GLY A 514 9.07 28.86 10.78
C GLY A 514 9.43 28.73 12.27
N SER A 515 8.93 27.71 12.97
CA SER A 515 9.23 27.48 14.41
C SER A 515 9.96 26.16 14.69
N ILE A 516 9.57 25.09 13.99
CA ILE A 516 10.16 23.74 14.09
C ILE A 516 10.70 23.32 12.73
N ILE A 517 9.88 23.51 11.69
CA ILE A 517 10.15 23.18 10.28
C ILE A 517 10.79 24.34 9.56
#